data_61e015957206814b3ca7e53a9e380f0b
#
_entry.id   61e015957206814b3ca7e53a9e380f0b
#
_cell.length_a   1.000
_cell.length_b   1.000
_cell.length_c   1.000
_cell.angle_alpha   90.00
_cell.angle_beta   90.00
_cell.angle_gamma   90.00
#
_symmetry.space_group_name_H-M   'P 1'
#
loop_
_entity.id
_entity.type
_entity.pdbx_description
1 polymer ?
#
loop_
_entity_poly.entity_id
_entity_poly.type
_entity_poly.pdbx_seq_one_letter_code
_entity_poly.pdbx_strand_id
1 'polypeptide(L)'
;MPLAKIFIENGIKLMQINEYLRSELVRAGFAGVDIQKTPLGVRITLKTSRPGLVIGKGGKRIQEITDVLQDKFDLEMPQIEVEEVPKPDLDAQIMAERLAYSLDRGRHYRRAGYYILRKVMDAGAKGVEIIISGKVTSQRARTQIFRAGTMSKSGLPAQEGVDKGIAQCIQKSGTLGIIVKIMRADIKMGDEVKIKHNQLSQLQAQAQAKLAKTRAEQIIEKEELTEEDEAILDEVDEEDISEISLEPENEEIEK
;
A
#
# COMPACT_ATOMS: atom_id res chain seq x y z
N MET A 1 31.65 -17.09 32.12
CA MET A 1 31.56 -16.99 30.64
C MET A 1 31.44 -15.53 30.26
N PRO A 2 32.04 -15.04 29.16
CA PRO A 2 31.88 -13.66 28.74
C PRO A 2 30.40 -13.41 28.38
N LEU A 3 29.84 -12.30 28.85
CA LEU A 3 28.44 -11.87 28.62
C LEU A 3 28.03 -11.94 27.15
N ALA A 4 28.93 -11.56 26.25
CA ALA A 4 28.71 -11.63 24.80
C ALA A 4 28.35 -13.03 24.30
N LYS A 5 28.96 -14.08 24.85
CA LYS A 5 28.68 -15.47 24.47
C LYS A 5 27.25 -15.89 24.85
N ILE A 6 26.78 -15.48 26.03
CA ILE A 6 25.42 -15.77 26.52
C ILE A 6 24.36 -15.08 25.60
N PHE A 7 24.61 -13.85 25.17
CA PHE A 7 23.70 -13.15 24.24
C PHE A 7 23.62 -13.85 22.88
N ILE A 8 24.77 -14.27 22.35
CA ILE A 8 24.82 -15.00 21.07
C ILE A 8 24.09 -16.34 21.18
N GLU A 9 24.33 -17.14 22.24
CA GLU A 9 23.65 -18.41 22.45
C GLU A 9 22.13 -18.24 22.59
N ASN A 10 21.68 -17.23 23.32
CA ASN A 10 20.25 -16.90 23.40
C ASN A 10 19.67 -16.52 22.04
N GLY A 11 20.39 -15.70 21.24
CA GLY A 11 19.97 -15.34 19.90
C GLY A 11 19.84 -16.54 18.96
N ILE A 12 20.78 -17.49 19.03
CA ILE A 12 20.73 -18.73 18.25
C ILE A 12 19.52 -19.57 18.65
N LYS A 13 19.27 -19.76 19.97
CA LYS A 13 18.11 -20.49 20.48
C LYS A 13 16.79 -19.85 19.99
N LEU A 14 16.66 -18.52 20.06
CA LEU A 14 15.49 -17.80 19.56
C LEU A 14 15.25 -18.05 18.06
N MET A 15 16.32 -18.01 17.26
CA MET A 15 16.24 -18.27 15.83
C MET A 15 15.80 -19.70 15.52
N GLN A 16 16.35 -20.68 16.22
CA GLN A 16 16.01 -22.10 16.05
C GLN A 16 14.55 -22.37 16.43
N ILE A 17 14.05 -21.78 17.53
CA ILE A 17 12.66 -21.88 17.95
C ILE A 17 11.73 -21.27 16.90
N ASN A 18 12.07 -20.09 16.38
CA ASN A 18 11.29 -19.43 15.34
C ASN A 18 11.21 -20.27 14.06
N GLU A 19 12.32 -20.86 13.64
CA GLU A 19 12.36 -21.75 12.47
C GLU A 19 11.54 -23.01 12.65
N TYR A 20 11.64 -23.66 13.83
CA TYR A 20 10.82 -24.80 14.17
C TYR A 20 9.32 -24.48 14.15
N LEU A 21 8.91 -23.42 14.85
CA LEU A 21 7.52 -23.00 14.91
C LEU A 21 6.97 -22.60 13.52
N ARG A 22 7.80 -21.97 12.71
CA ARG A 22 7.45 -21.64 11.33
C ARG A 22 7.18 -22.88 10.49
N SER A 23 7.99 -23.92 10.63
CA SER A 23 7.81 -25.18 9.89
C SER A 23 6.53 -25.92 10.30
N GLU A 24 6.19 -25.92 11.59
CA GLU A 24 5.01 -26.60 12.13
C GLU A 24 3.71 -25.83 11.88
N LEU A 25 3.75 -24.50 11.93
CA LEU A 25 2.57 -23.64 11.91
C LEU A 25 2.25 -23.04 10.54
N VAL A 26 2.80 -23.56 9.45
CA VAL A 26 2.54 -23.08 8.07
C VAL A 26 1.05 -22.95 7.77
N ARG A 27 0.22 -23.93 8.20
CA ARG A 27 -1.23 -23.91 7.97
C ARG A 27 -2.00 -22.91 8.83
N ALA A 28 -1.43 -22.56 9.99
CA ALA A 28 -2.03 -21.61 10.92
C ALA A 28 -1.81 -20.15 10.49
N GLY A 29 -0.87 -19.91 9.56
CA GLY A 29 -0.48 -18.57 9.14
C GLY A 29 0.33 -17.88 10.23
N PHE A 30 1.56 -18.35 10.43
CA PHE A 30 2.48 -17.85 11.43
C PHE A 30 3.05 -16.49 11.02
N ALA A 31 2.91 -15.48 11.88
CA ALA A 31 3.46 -14.14 11.66
C ALA A 31 4.81 -13.96 12.37
N GLY A 32 4.91 -14.45 13.58
CA GLY A 32 6.11 -14.30 14.40
C GLY A 32 5.94 -14.87 15.81
N VAL A 33 7.04 -14.86 16.56
CA VAL A 33 7.09 -15.28 17.96
C VAL A 33 7.81 -14.23 18.78
N ASP A 34 7.25 -13.93 19.95
CA ASP A 34 7.91 -13.13 20.99
C ASP A 34 8.19 -14.03 22.18
N ILE A 35 9.45 -14.07 22.62
CA ILE A 35 9.89 -14.92 23.73
C ILE A 35 10.37 -14.03 24.86
N GLN A 36 9.73 -14.16 26.01
CA GLN A 36 10.04 -13.41 27.23
C GLN A 36 10.44 -14.37 28.34
N LYS A 37 11.61 -14.17 28.90
CA LYS A 37 12.05 -14.90 30.10
C LYS A 37 11.46 -14.23 31.34
N THR A 38 10.65 -14.97 32.09
CA THR A 38 10.09 -14.52 33.35
C THR A 38 10.69 -15.35 34.50
N PRO A 39 10.63 -14.89 35.76
CA PRO A 39 11.11 -15.66 36.92
C PRO A 39 10.38 -17.00 37.13
N LEU A 40 9.19 -17.17 36.53
CA LEU A 40 8.35 -18.36 36.65
C LEU A 40 8.51 -19.32 35.45
N GLY A 41 9.32 -18.97 34.45
CA GLY A 41 9.50 -19.76 33.24
C GLY A 41 9.62 -18.89 31.99
N VAL A 42 9.52 -19.50 30.82
CA VAL A 42 9.61 -18.82 29.54
C VAL A 42 8.22 -18.64 28.93
N ARG A 43 7.79 -17.38 28.74
CA ARG A 43 6.55 -17.07 28.03
C ARG A 43 6.83 -16.93 26.54
N ILE A 44 6.06 -17.65 25.73
CA ILE A 44 6.18 -17.67 24.27
C ILE A 44 4.86 -17.19 23.69
N THR A 45 4.84 -15.96 23.16
CA THR A 45 3.65 -15.40 22.51
C THR A 45 3.72 -15.65 21.00
N LEU A 46 2.79 -16.47 20.50
CA LEU A 46 2.67 -16.83 19.07
C LEU A 46 1.68 -15.93 18.37
N LYS A 47 2.13 -15.17 17.38
CA LYS A 47 1.25 -14.34 16.53
C LYS A 47 0.82 -15.14 15.31
N THR A 48 -0.48 -15.43 15.19
CA THR A 48 -1.01 -16.28 14.11
C THR A 48 -2.31 -15.74 13.53
N SER A 49 -2.56 -16.08 12.26
CA SER A 49 -3.83 -15.73 11.61
C SER A 49 -5.01 -16.61 12.05
N ARG A 50 -4.74 -17.82 12.55
CA ARG A 50 -5.77 -18.79 12.92
C ARG A 50 -5.40 -19.51 14.22
N PRO A 51 -5.72 -18.91 15.38
CA PRO A 51 -5.38 -19.47 16.71
C PRO A 51 -5.91 -20.89 16.92
N GLY A 52 -7.11 -21.17 16.43
CA GLY A 52 -7.73 -22.50 16.60
C GLY A 52 -6.94 -23.66 15.99
N LEU A 53 -6.12 -23.41 14.95
CA LEU A 53 -5.26 -24.44 14.35
C LEU A 53 -3.99 -24.70 15.17
N VAL A 54 -3.56 -23.73 15.95
CA VAL A 54 -2.41 -23.85 16.88
C VAL A 54 -2.84 -24.61 18.14
N ILE A 55 -3.98 -24.25 18.71
CA ILE A 55 -4.51 -24.90 19.92
C ILE A 55 -4.89 -26.35 19.62
N GLY A 56 -5.53 -26.59 18.47
CA GLY A 56 -5.97 -27.92 18.05
C GLY A 56 -7.19 -28.43 18.84
N LYS A 57 -7.56 -29.68 18.59
CA LYS A 57 -8.70 -30.29 19.28
C LYS A 57 -8.37 -30.59 20.75
N GLY A 58 -9.07 -29.89 21.66
CA GLY A 58 -8.87 -30.07 23.09
C GLY A 58 -7.49 -29.70 23.61
N GLY A 59 -6.77 -28.81 22.93
CA GLY A 59 -5.45 -28.36 23.36
C GLY A 59 -4.30 -29.32 23.12
N LYS A 60 -4.53 -30.46 22.46
CA LYS A 60 -3.49 -31.49 22.23
C LYS A 60 -2.29 -30.96 21.45
N ARG A 61 -2.54 -30.18 20.39
CA ARG A 61 -1.46 -29.68 19.53
C ARG A 61 -0.56 -28.66 20.25
N ILE A 62 -1.15 -27.80 21.07
CA ILE A 62 -0.36 -26.85 21.86
C ILE A 62 0.47 -27.57 22.92
N GLN A 63 -0.04 -28.67 23.50
CA GLN A 63 0.71 -29.52 24.43
C GLN A 63 1.89 -30.22 23.73
N GLU A 64 1.65 -30.81 22.55
CA GLU A 64 2.71 -31.43 21.73
C GLU A 64 3.83 -30.42 21.39
N ILE A 65 3.48 -29.21 21.04
CA ILE A 65 4.45 -28.14 20.76
C ILE A 65 5.21 -27.76 22.04
N THR A 66 4.53 -27.66 23.19
CA THR A 66 5.13 -27.34 24.49
C THR A 66 6.14 -28.38 24.90
N ASP A 67 5.78 -29.66 24.79
CA ASP A 67 6.66 -30.79 25.10
C ASP A 67 7.92 -30.80 24.23
N VAL A 68 7.74 -30.58 22.91
CA VAL A 68 8.88 -30.50 21.99
C VAL A 68 9.78 -29.29 22.27
N LEU A 69 9.20 -28.13 22.66
CA LEU A 69 9.99 -26.97 23.05
C LEU A 69 10.78 -27.17 24.32
N GLN A 70 10.22 -27.91 25.28
CA GLN A 70 10.91 -28.31 26.52
C GLN A 70 12.05 -29.27 26.22
N ASP A 71 11.78 -30.34 25.44
CA ASP A 71 12.75 -31.41 25.20
C ASP A 71 13.90 -31.02 24.27
N LYS A 72 13.59 -30.29 23.18
CA LYS A 72 14.60 -29.94 22.16
C LYS A 72 15.39 -28.67 22.46
N PHE A 73 14.79 -27.70 23.14
CA PHE A 73 15.40 -26.38 23.33
C PHE A 73 15.76 -26.10 24.79
N ASP A 74 15.60 -27.07 25.69
CA ASP A 74 15.90 -26.96 27.13
C ASP A 74 15.26 -25.72 27.75
N LEU A 75 13.97 -25.47 27.46
CA LEU A 75 13.24 -24.33 28.00
C LEU A 75 12.62 -24.73 29.36
N GLU A 76 12.87 -23.91 30.36
CA GLU A 76 12.29 -24.11 31.70
C GLU A 76 10.82 -23.67 31.69
N MET A 77 9.89 -24.58 31.89
CA MET A 77 8.45 -24.36 32.00
C MET A 77 7.89 -23.41 30.90
N PRO A 78 7.94 -23.77 29.61
CA PRO A 78 7.46 -22.92 28.54
C PRO A 78 5.94 -22.76 28.61
N GLN A 79 5.47 -21.53 28.66
CA GLN A 79 4.06 -21.16 28.59
C GLN A 79 3.77 -20.56 27.23
N ILE A 80 2.90 -21.23 26.45
CA ILE A 80 2.54 -20.75 25.11
C ILE A 80 1.24 -19.96 25.18
N GLU A 81 1.30 -18.71 24.74
CA GLU A 81 0.17 -17.82 24.56
C GLU A 81 -0.05 -17.58 23.06
N VAL A 82 -1.28 -17.67 22.58
CA VAL A 82 -1.60 -17.51 21.17
C VAL A 82 -2.38 -16.22 20.96
N GLU A 83 -1.79 -15.31 20.19
CA GLU A 83 -2.38 -14.02 19.83
C GLU A 83 -2.85 -14.03 18.38
N GLU A 84 -4.05 -13.52 18.13
CA GLU A 84 -4.58 -13.38 16.78
C GLU A 84 -4.09 -12.07 16.12
N VAL A 85 -3.59 -12.18 14.88
CA VAL A 85 -3.21 -11.01 14.09
C VAL A 85 -4.47 -10.33 13.54
N PRO A 86 -4.75 -9.05 13.88
CA PRO A 86 -6.00 -8.38 13.51
C PRO A 86 -6.17 -8.21 11.99
N LYS A 87 -5.07 -8.02 11.25
CA LYS A 87 -5.07 -7.86 9.79
C LYS A 87 -4.03 -8.76 9.15
N PRO A 88 -4.32 -10.07 8.99
CA PRO A 88 -3.35 -11.03 8.46
C PRO A 88 -2.98 -10.77 7.00
N ASP A 89 -3.79 -10.02 6.27
CA ASP A 89 -3.54 -9.69 4.87
C ASP A 89 -2.52 -8.55 4.68
N LEU A 90 -2.18 -7.82 5.77
CA LEU A 90 -1.10 -6.83 5.79
C LEU A 90 0.24 -7.42 6.27
N ASP A 91 0.25 -8.65 6.76
CA ASP A 91 1.48 -9.32 7.16
C ASP A 91 2.15 -9.98 5.95
N ALA A 92 3.40 -9.59 5.69
CA ALA A 92 4.13 -10.06 4.52
C ALA A 92 4.47 -11.56 4.60
N GLN A 93 4.76 -12.08 5.82
CA GLN A 93 5.11 -13.48 6.00
C GLN A 93 3.91 -14.40 5.79
N ILE A 94 2.77 -14.07 6.36
CA ILE A 94 1.51 -14.82 6.19
C ILE A 94 1.12 -14.86 4.71
N MET A 95 1.25 -13.73 4.00
CA MET A 95 0.91 -13.66 2.59
C MET A 95 1.89 -14.41 1.70
N ALA A 96 3.18 -14.45 2.05
CA ALA A 96 4.17 -15.25 1.34
C ALA A 96 3.88 -16.77 1.48
N GLU A 97 3.54 -17.24 2.68
CA GLU A 97 3.18 -18.64 2.92
C GLU A 97 1.86 -19.03 2.23
N ARG A 98 0.87 -18.13 2.24
CA ARG A 98 -0.39 -18.34 1.52
C ARG A 98 -0.18 -18.43 0.01
N LEU A 99 0.76 -17.65 -0.54
CA LEU A 99 1.16 -17.75 -1.95
C LEU A 99 1.86 -19.07 -2.23
N ALA A 100 2.81 -19.47 -1.37
CA ALA A 100 3.50 -20.76 -1.48
C ALA A 100 2.51 -21.93 -1.49
N TYR A 101 1.58 -21.97 -0.55
CA TYR A 101 0.54 -22.98 -0.49
C TYR A 101 -0.39 -22.98 -1.72
N SER A 102 -0.68 -21.82 -2.29
CA SER A 102 -1.48 -21.68 -3.51
C SER A 102 -0.76 -22.26 -4.74
N LEU A 103 0.56 -22.05 -4.82
CA LEU A 103 1.40 -22.58 -5.89
C LEU A 103 1.63 -24.09 -5.74
N ASP A 104 1.78 -24.59 -4.52
CA ASP A 104 1.90 -26.01 -4.21
C ASP A 104 0.65 -26.79 -4.68
N ARG A 105 -0.53 -26.20 -4.53
CA ARG A 105 -1.79 -26.74 -5.04
C ARG A 105 -1.93 -26.68 -6.58
N GLY A 106 -0.91 -26.27 -7.30
CA GLY A 106 -0.89 -26.22 -8.76
C GLY A 106 -1.61 -25.00 -9.37
N ARG A 107 -1.92 -23.97 -8.61
CA ARG A 107 -2.46 -22.72 -9.18
C ARG A 107 -1.41 -22.04 -10.05
N HIS A 108 -1.84 -21.55 -11.20
CA HIS A 108 -0.96 -20.81 -12.10
C HIS A 108 -0.42 -19.54 -11.42
N TYR A 109 0.90 -19.32 -11.48
CA TYR A 109 1.61 -18.27 -10.77
C TYR A 109 1.05 -16.86 -11.01
N ARG A 110 0.63 -16.51 -12.24
CA ARG A 110 0.02 -15.21 -12.54
C ARG A 110 -1.29 -15.01 -11.79
N ARG A 111 -2.18 -16.01 -11.83
CA ARG A 111 -3.46 -15.94 -11.12
C ARG A 111 -3.27 -15.84 -9.61
N ALA A 112 -2.35 -16.64 -9.07
CA ALA A 112 -2.04 -16.61 -7.62
C ALA A 112 -1.41 -15.28 -7.22
N GLY A 113 -0.44 -14.75 -7.99
CA GLY A 113 0.21 -13.48 -7.72
C GLY A 113 -0.76 -12.29 -7.74
N TYR A 114 -1.58 -12.17 -8.78
CA TYR A 114 -2.57 -11.09 -8.86
C TYR A 114 -3.69 -11.21 -7.81
N TYR A 115 -4.07 -12.42 -7.44
CA TYR A 115 -5.06 -12.63 -6.38
C TYR A 115 -4.55 -12.08 -5.04
N ILE A 116 -3.32 -12.42 -4.65
CA ILE A 116 -2.72 -11.94 -3.41
C ILE A 116 -2.47 -10.43 -3.48
N LEU A 117 -1.98 -9.92 -4.61
CA LEU A 117 -1.75 -8.51 -4.80
C LEU A 117 -3.02 -7.68 -4.56
N ARG A 118 -4.16 -8.09 -5.15
CA ARG A 118 -5.45 -7.43 -4.93
C ARG A 118 -5.84 -7.49 -3.46
N LYS A 119 -5.74 -8.66 -2.84
CA LYS A 119 -6.14 -8.87 -1.46
C LYS A 119 -5.38 -7.98 -0.48
N VAL A 120 -4.08 -7.80 -0.69
CA VAL A 120 -3.25 -6.91 0.13
C VAL A 120 -3.58 -5.43 -0.12
N MET A 121 -3.84 -5.05 -1.37
CA MET A 121 -4.27 -3.68 -1.70
C MET A 121 -5.65 -3.37 -1.11
N ASP A 122 -6.60 -4.31 -1.17
CA ASP A 122 -7.94 -4.17 -0.60
C ASP A 122 -7.90 -4.07 0.94
N ALA A 123 -6.89 -4.69 1.59
CA ALA A 123 -6.64 -4.56 3.03
C ALA A 123 -6.09 -3.18 3.43
N GLY A 124 -5.75 -2.31 2.46
CA GLY A 124 -5.31 -0.95 2.69
C GLY A 124 -3.80 -0.76 2.73
N ALA A 125 -3.02 -1.63 2.09
CA ALA A 125 -1.58 -1.42 1.91
C ALA A 125 -1.32 -0.24 0.96
N LYS A 126 -0.26 0.54 1.20
CA LYS A 126 0.18 1.63 0.33
C LYS A 126 0.81 1.11 -0.97
N GLY A 127 1.48 -0.03 -0.87
CA GLY A 127 2.05 -0.72 -2.02
C GLY A 127 2.48 -2.14 -1.71
N VAL A 128 2.55 -2.95 -2.77
CA VAL A 128 2.92 -4.37 -2.70
C VAL A 128 3.85 -4.72 -3.84
N GLU A 129 4.89 -5.47 -3.53
CA GLU A 129 5.77 -6.10 -4.52
C GLU A 129 5.87 -7.60 -4.22
N ILE A 130 5.50 -8.42 -5.17
CA ILE A 130 5.59 -9.89 -5.10
C ILE A 130 6.60 -10.35 -6.14
N ILE A 131 7.60 -11.10 -5.69
CA ILE A 131 8.65 -11.65 -6.53
C ILE A 131 8.58 -13.17 -6.46
N ILE A 132 8.39 -13.82 -7.60
CA ILE A 132 8.40 -15.28 -7.71
C ILE A 132 9.58 -15.66 -8.60
N SER A 133 10.51 -16.44 -8.10
CA SER A 133 11.73 -16.84 -8.78
C SER A 133 11.87 -18.35 -8.84
N GLY A 134 12.32 -18.87 -9.97
CA GLY A 134 12.55 -20.29 -10.19
C GLY A 134 12.03 -20.80 -11.53
N LYS A 135 11.79 -22.10 -11.64
CA LYS A 135 11.27 -22.75 -12.86
C LYS A 135 9.75 -22.61 -12.92
N VAL A 136 9.26 -21.49 -13.45
CA VAL A 136 7.83 -21.15 -13.41
C VAL A 136 7.06 -21.75 -14.60
N THR A 137 7.62 -21.69 -15.83
CA THR A 137 6.94 -22.14 -17.05
C THR A 137 7.75 -23.13 -17.86
N SER A 138 9.08 -23.06 -17.80
CA SER A 138 9.99 -23.90 -18.58
C SER A 138 11.13 -24.39 -17.70
N GLN A 139 12.05 -25.19 -18.26
CA GLN A 139 13.24 -25.64 -17.55
C GLN A 139 14.17 -24.51 -17.13
N ARG A 140 14.15 -23.39 -17.86
CA ARG A 140 14.95 -22.20 -17.54
C ARG A 140 14.29 -21.41 -16.41
N ALA A 141 15.07 -21.08 -15.38
CA ALA A 141 14.61 -20.22 -14.28
C ALA A 141 14.26 -18.81 -14.77
N ARG A 142 13.20 -18.24 -14.22
CA ARG A 142 12.73 -16.87 -14.48
C ARG A 142 12.29 -16.23 -13.18
N THR A 143 12.45 -14.92 -13.13
CA THR A 143 11.88 -14.11 -12.03
C THR A 143 10.70 -13.31 -12.55
N GLN A 144 9.55 -13.47 -11.91
CA GLN A 144 8.34 -12.71 -12.22
C GLN A 144 8.05 -11.76 -11.05
N ILE A 145 7.79 -10.51 -11.38
CA ILE A 145 7.55 -9.46 -10.41
C ILE A 145 6.16 -8.89 -10.67
N PHE A 146 5.35 -8.85 -9.60
CA PHE A 146 4.02 -8.22 -9.60
C PHE A 146 4.08 -7.03 -8.65
N ARG A 147 3.62 -5.87 -9.11
CA ARG A 147 3.65 -4.63 -8.35
C ARG A 147 2.32 -3.91 -8.43
N ALA A 148 1.92 -3.30 -7.33
CA ALA A 148 0.81 -2.36 -7.27
C ALA A 148 1.06 -1.32 -6.17
N GLY A 149 0.55 -0.10 -6.37
CA GLY A 149 0.74 1.00 -5.45
C GLY A 149 2.17 1.55 -5.41
N THR A 150 2.47 2.27 -4.35
CA THR A 150 3.77 2.93 -4.13
C THR A 150 4.64 2.11 -3.19
N MET A 151 5.90 1.88 -3.57
CA MET A 151 6.86 1.10 -2.80
C MET A 151 8.15 1.88 -2.64
N SER A 152 8.55 2.18 -1.41
CA SER A 152 9.86 2.74 -1.12
C SER A 152 10.93 1.65 -1.23
N LYS A 153 12.04 1.94 -1.93
CA LYS A 153 13.13 0.97 -2.15
C LYS A 153 14.41 1.32 -1.41
N SER A 154 14.52 2.54 -0.93
CA SER A 154 15.72 3.06 -0.28
C SER A 154 15.37 4.02 0.85
N GLY A 155 16.35 4.28 1.72
CA GLY A 155 16.20 5.17 2.85
C GLY A 155 15.43 4.58 4.03
N LEU A 156 15.22 5.39 5.04
CA LEU A 156 14.51 5.03 6.27
C LEU A 156 13.10 4.47 6.02
N PRO A 157 12.28 5.06 5.11
CA PRO A 157 10.96 4.52 4.82
C PRO A 157 10.95 3.08 4.28
N ALA A 158 12.05 2.65 3.62
CA ALA A 158 12.17 1.28 3.14
C ALA A 158 12.59 0.31 4.23
N GLN A 159 13.34 0.77 5.23
CA GLN A 159 13.80 -0.08 6.35
C GLN A 159 12.71 -0.30 7.39
N GLU A 160 12.02 0.75 7.77
CA GLU A 160 10.99 0.70 8.82
C GLU A 160 9.60 0.40 8.27
N GLY A 161 9.36 0.78 7.03
CA GLY A 161 8.03 0.80 6.42
C GLY A 161 7.68 -0.35 5.53
N VAL A 162 8.65 -1.16 5.13
CA VAL A 162 8.41 -2.29 4.22
C VAL A 162 8.63 -3.60 4.93
N ASP A 163 7.54 -4.29 5.22
CA ASP A 163 7.59 -5.66 5.74
C ASP A 163 7.97 -6.63 4.62
N LYS A 164 8.87 -7.56 4.92
CA LYS A 164 9.36 -8.55 3.97
C LYS A 164 9.07 -9.96 4.47
N GLY A 165 8.24 -10.69 3.72
CA GLY A 165 7.98 -12.11 3.92
C GLY A 165 8.70 -12.95 2.87
N ILE A 166 9.30 -14.06 3.29
CA ILE A 166 10.00 -15.00 2.42
C ILE A 166 9.39 -16.39 2.63
N ALA A 167 9.03 -17.04 1.53
CA ALA A 167 8.57 -18.42 1.56
C ALA A 167 9.16 -19.20 0.38
N GLN A 168 9.18 -20.52 0.51
CA GLN A 168 9.57 -21.41 -0.57
C GLN A 168 8.45 -22.42 -0.83
N CYS A 169 8.31 -22.78 -2.09
CA CYS A 169 7.35 -23.78 -2.54
C CYS A 169 8.11 -24.88 -3.28
N ILE A 170 7.97 -26.12 -2.84
CA ILE A 170 8.63 -27.28 -3.45
C ILE A 170 7.67 -27.89 -4.45
N GLN A 171 8.00 -27.79 -5.74
CA GLN A 171 7.21 -28.36 -6.82
C GLN A 171 7.95 -29.55 -7.48
N LYS A 172 7.24 -30.33 -8.28
CA LYS A 172 7.86 -31.45 -9.04
C LYS A 172 9.01 -31.00 -9.93
N SER A 173 8.95 -29.75 -10.45
CA SER A 173 9.98 -29.16 -11.31
C SER A 173 11.18 -28.57 -10.56
N GLY A 174 11.11 -28.45 -9.25
CA GLY A 174 12.10 -27.80 -8.39
C GLY A 174 11.48 -26.83 -7.40
N THR A 175 12.33 -26.12 -6.67
CA THR A 175 11.89 -25.15 -5.67
C THR A 175 11.66 -23.77 -6.29
N LEU A 176 10.55 -23.12 -5.93
CA LEU A 176 10.26 -21.73 -6.23
C LEU A 176 10.51 -20.88 -4.98
N GLY A 177 11.27 -19.81 -5.15
CA GLY A 177 11.44 -18.77 -4.13
C GLY A 177 10.35 -17.70 -4.28
N ILE A 178 9.78 -17.29 -3.16
CA ILE A 178 8.72 -16.28 -3.07
C ILE A 178 9.16 -15.22 -2.09
N ILE A 179 9.10 -13.98 -2.53
CA ILE A 179 9.36 -12.81 -1.68
C ILE A 179 8.15 -11.89 -1.82
N VAL A 180 7.53 -11.55 -0.71
CA VAL A 180 6.43 -10.58 -0.63
C VAL A 180 6.93 -9.40 0.18
N LYS A 181 6.80 -8.21 -0.38
CA LYS A 181 7.10 -6.95 0.31
C LYS A 181 5.82 -6.14 0.36
N ILE A 182 5.44 -5.71 1.54
CA ILE A 182 4.23 -4.92 1.78
C ILE A 182 4.64 -3.61 2.44
N MET A 183 4.21 -2.50 1.84
CA MET A 183 4.38 -1.18 2.43
C MET A 183 3.13 -0.81 3.21
N ARG A 184 3.28 -0.56 4.51
CA ARG A 184 2.18 -0.18 5.39
C ARG A 184 1.64 1.21 5.03
N ALA A 185 0.35 1.43 5.27
CA ALA A 185 -0.30 2.72 5.02
C ALA A 185 0.15 3.83 5.98
N ASP A 186 0.56 3.45 7.21
CA ASP A 186 0.86 4.37 8.31
C ASP A 186 2.12 5.22 8.07
N ILE A 187 2.95 4.86 7.09
CA ILE A 187 4.22 5.51 6.84
C ILE A 187 4.03 6.76 6.02
N LYS A 188 4.42 7.88 6.62
CA LYS A 188 4.48 9.17 5.94
C LYS A 188 5.70 9.22 5.05
N MET A 189 5.51 9.39 3.77
CA MET A 189 6.61 9.71 2.85
C MET A 189 6.93 11.20 2.93
N GLY A 190 8.21 11.56 2.75
CA GLY A 190 8.63 12.95 2.69
C GLY A 190 8.00 13.74 1.53
N ASP A 191 7.56 13.03 0.49
CA ASP A 191 6.95 13.59 -0.72
C ASP A 191 5.43 13.83 -0.59
N GLU A 192 4.81 13.43 0.53
CA GLU A 192 3.38 13.62 0.74
C GLU A 192 3.07 15.06 1.11
N VAL A 193 2.62 15.84 0.13
CA VAL A 193 2.10 17.18 0.36
C VAL A 193 0.64 17.10 0.80
N LYS A 194 0.36 17.45 2.05
CA LYS A 194 -1.01 17.60 2.54
C LYS A 194 -1.53 18.98 2.19
N ILE A 195 -2.41 19.05 1.21
CA ILE A 195 -3.08 20.30 0.85
C ILE A 195 -4.12 20.61 1.93
N LYS A 196 -3.97 21.76 2.59
CA LYS A 196 -4.96 22.24 3.57
C LYS A 196 -6.16 22.81 2.79
N HIS A 197 -7.23 22.06 2.68
CA HIS A 197 -8.44 22.46 1.96
C HIS A 197 -8.99 23.84 2.39
N ASN A 198 -8.86 24.20 3.65
CA ASN A 198 -9.30 25.52 4.15
C ASN A 198 -8.51 26.70 3.53
N GLN A 199 -7.25 26.51 3.14
CA GLN A 199 -6.48 27.54 2.45
C GLN A 199 -6.81 27.62 0.96
N LEU A 200 -7.11 26.48 0.33
CA LEU A 200 -7.54 26.42 -1.06
C LEU A 200 -8.90 27.10 -1.27
N SER A 201 -9.88 26.85 -0.39
CA SER A 201 -11.18 27.51 -0.47
C SER A 201 -11.09 29.00 -0.25
N GLN A 202 -10.22 29.47 0.65
CA GLN A 202 -9.96 30.90 0.86
C GLN A 202 -9.26 31.56 -0.35
N LEU A 203 -8.28 30.87 -0.95
CA LEU A 203 -7.59 31.34 -2.14
C LEU A 203 -8.51 31.37 -3.36
N GLN A 204 -9.38 30.38 -3.52
CA GLN A 204 -10.39 30.35 -4.57
C GLN A 204 -11.44 31.45 -4.38
N ALA A 205 -11.91 31.68 -3.16
CA ALA A 205 -12.82 32.78 -2.85
C ALA A 205 -12.17 34.15 -3.11
N GLN A 206 -10.90 34.33 -2.73
CA GLN A 206 -10.15 35.57 -3.03
C GLN A 206 -9.91 35.77 -4.53
N ALA A 207 -9.61 34.69 -5.25
CA ALA A 207 -9.45 34.77 -6.72
C ALA A 207 -10.76 35.10 -7.43
N GLN A 208 -11.88 34.52 -7.02
CA GLN A 208 -13.20 34.83 -7.53
C GLN A 208 -13.62 36.28 -7.21
N ALA A 209 -13.33 36.73 -5.97
CA ALA A 209 -13.62 38.13 -5.59
C ALA A 209 -12.77 39.13 -6.39
N LYS A 210 -11.51 38.82 -6.68
CA LYS A 210 -10.68 39.67 -7.58
C LYS A 210 -11.21 39.69 -8.99
N LEU A 211 -11.56 38.54 -9.57
CA LEU A 211 -12.15 38.45 -10.91
C LEU A 211 -13.49 39.19 -11.01
N ALA A 212 -14.32 39.12 -9.96
CA ALA A 212 -15.58 39.85 -9.91
C ALA A 212 -15.35 41.38 -9.86
N LYS A 213 -14.36 41.86 -9.12
CA LYS A 213 -13.98 43.27 -9.08
C LYS A 213 -13.47 43.77 -10.42
N THR A 214 -12.57 43.01 -11.07
CA THR A 214 -12.04 43.38 -12.39
C THR A 214 -13.14 43.39 -13.46
N ARG A 215 -14.11 42.44 -13.37
CA ARG A 215 -15.28 42.47 -14.26
C ARG A 215 -16.20 43.66 -14.00
N ALA A 216 -16.42 44.02 -12.75
CA ALA A 216 -17.21 45.19 -12.40
C ALA A 216 -16.54 46.51 -12.88
N GLU A 217 -15.23 46.62 -12.71
CA GLU A 217 -14.44 47.74 -13.23
C GLU A 217 -14.52 47.83 -14.77
N GLN A 218 -14.44 46.73 -15.49
CA GLN A 218 -14.58 46.67 -16.94
C GLN A 218 -16.00 46.99 -17.44
N ILE A 219 -17.02 46.71 -16.64
CA ILE A 219 -18.41 47.08 -16.98
C ILE A 219 -18.60 48.57 -16.78
N ILE A 220 -18.11 49.14 -15.70
CA ILE A 220 -18.17 50.60 -15.43
C ILE A 220 -17.42 51.38 -16.54
N GLU A 221 -16.21 50.92 -16.89
CA GLU A 221 -15.42 51.54 -17.96
C GLU A 221 -16.11 51.44 -19.34
N LYS A 222 -16.88 50.39 -19.60
CA LYS A 222 -17.70 50.27 -20.80
C LYS A 222 -18.95 51.13 -20.75
N GLU A 223 -19.58 51.26 -19.59
CA GLU A 223 -20.75 52.16 -19.43
C GLU A 223 -20.35 53.61 -19.54
N GLU A 224 -19.19 54.03 -18.98
CA GLU A 224 -18.65 55.40 -19.16
C GLU A 224 -18.30 55.69 -20.64
N LEU A 225 -17.72 54.71 -21.37
CA LEU A 225 -17.44 54.85 -22.81
C LEU A 225 -18.70 54.95 -23.68
N THR A 226 -19.78 54.24 -23.30
CA THR A 226 -21.06 54.35 -24.04
C THR A 226 -21.81 55.66 -23.76
N GLU A 227 -21.71 56.19 -22.54
CA GLU A 227 -22.26 57.52 -22.20
C GLU A 227 -21.49 58.67 -22.90
N GLU A 228 -20.14 58.54 -23.05
CA GLU A 228 -19.35 59.49 -23.84
C GLU A 228 -19.65 59.38 -25.33
N ASP A 229 -19.88 58.20 -25.90
CA ASP A 229 -20.25 57.97 -27.28
C ASP A 229 -21.69 58.44 -27.59
N GLU A 230 -22.64 58.27 -26.62
CA GLU A 230 -24.00 58.82 -26.77
C GLU A 230 -23.99 60.37 -26.68
N ALA A 231 -23.17 60.99 -25.85
CA ALA A 231 -23.02 62.43 -25.76
C ALA A 231 -22.41 63.05 -27.05
N ILE A 232 -21.54 62.32 -27.76
CA ILE A 232 -20.96 62.70 -29.03
C ILE A 232 -22.00 62.58 -30.18
N LEU A 233 -22.92 61.59 -30.06
CA LEU A 233 -24.00 61.41 -31.06
C LEU A 233 -25.09 62.48 -30.97
N ASP A 234 -25.35 63.06 -29.79
CA ASP A 234 -26.30 64.17 -29.61
C ASP A 234 -25.74 65.52 -30.04
N GLU A 235 -24.42 65.70 -30.23
CA GLU A 235 -23.79 66.90 -30.78
C GLU A 235 -23.67 66.90 -32.31
N VAL A 236 -23.98 65.83 -33.02
CA VAL A 236 -23.99 65.75 -34.49
C VAL A 236 -25.41 65.84 -34.97
N ASP A 237 -25.99 67.06 -34.73
CA ASP A 237 -27.36 67.39 -35.16
C ASP A 237 -27.42 68.05 -36.49
N GLU A 238 -28.35 67.52 -37.27
CA GLU A 238 -29.30 68.17 -38.21
C GLU A 238 -28.79 68.76 -39.50
N GLU A 239 -27.54 68.86 -39.85
CA GLU A 239 -27.19 69.56 -41.13
C GLU A 239 -26.76 68.65 -42.29
N ASP A 240 -26.55 67.34 -42.16
CA ASP A 240 -26.00 66.52 -43.25
C ASP A 240 -26.87 65.34 -43.75
N ILE A 241 -28.19 65.39 -43.58
CA ILE A 241 -29.10 64.37 -44.16
C ILE A 241 -29.73 64.85 -45.47
N SER A 242 -29.00 65.49 -46.37
CA SER A 242 -29.58 65.84 -47.67
C SER A 242 -28.84 65.39 -48.91
N GLU A 243 -27.73 64.76 -48.85
CA GLU A 243 -27.08 64.29 -50.08
C GLU A 243 -26.39 62.91 -49.87
N ILE A 244 -27.10 61.80 -49.98
CA ILE A 244 -26.61 60.58 -50.63
C ILE A 244 -27.85 59.75 -51.01
N SER A 245 -28.32 59.96 -52.21
CA SER A 245 -29.25 59.13 -52.95
C SER A 245 -28.53 57.90 -53.50
N LEU A 246 -29.13 56.75 -53.22
CA LEU A 246 -29.35 55.62 -54.14
C LEU A 246 -28.22 55.15 -55.05
N GLU A 247 -27.75 53.99 -54.87
CA GLU A 247 -27.85 52.92 -55.87
C GLU A 247 -27.65 51.51 -55.24
N PRO A 248 -28.47 50.49 -55.65
CA PRO A 248 -28.35 49.15 -55.19
C PRO A 248 -27.52 48.35 -56.20
N GLU A 249 -26.47 47.66 -55.77
CA GLU A 249 -25.90 46.59 -56.57
C GLU A 249 -26.11 45.24 -55.88
N ASN A 250 -26.99 44.49 -56.53
CA ASN A 250 -27.07 43.05 -56.45
C ASN A 250 -25.78 42.44 -56.99
N GLU A 251 -25.16 41.55 -56.29
CA GLU A 251 -24.46 40.42 -56.91
C GLU A 251 -24.56 39.15 -56.07
N GLU A 252 -25.27 38.24 -56.70
CA GLU A 252 -25.26 36.82 -56.52
C GLU A 252 -23.83 36.25 -56.42
N ILE A 253 -23.56 35.30 -55.55
CA ILE A 253 -22.65 34.23 -55.87
C ILE A 253 -23.14 32.96 -55.22
N GLU A 254 -23.71 32.09 -56.07
CA GLU A 254 -23.62 30.64 -55.91
C GLU A 254 -22.15 30.17 -55.98
N LYS A 255 -21.76 29.35 -55.09
CA LYS A 255 -21.20 27.99 -55.25
C LYS A 255 -20.65 27.47 -53.96
#